data_ab4eb8d31c8677fbffcdd0b6ec1d5720
#
_entry.id   ab4eb8d31c8677fbffcdd0b6ec1d5720
#
_cell.length_a   1.000
_cell.length_b   1.000
_cell.length_c   1.000
_cell.angle_alpha   90.00
_cell.angle_beta   90.00
_cell.angle_gamma   90.00
#
_symmetry.space_group_name_H-M   'P 1'
#
loop_
_entity.id
_entity.type
_entity.pdbx_description
1 polymer ?
#
loop_
_entity_poly.entity_id
_entity_poly.type
_entity_poly.pdbx_seq_one_letter_code
_entity_poly.pdbx_strand_id
1 'polypeptide(L)'
;LYVFTIIFTPLNFIFDGWKWLLNKIFRLDKKKPSLTEEEFQMMVTDIKNEGVLNEIEHEIIQNTIKYDEMVVESVMTDAENITAVCTDTDFDEIKEIFEKTNFSRIPVYGKTLDNIVGILYRADFYEMVIHNRTNLNAVLKVPLFTEKEEKISKLFKKMQKSKIHMAIVKDSQKTAGLITMEDIIEQLVGEIDDRYDPEPAV
;
A
#
# COMPACT_ATOMS: atom_id res chain seq x y z
N LEU A 1 -36.37 -8.81 -49.75
CA LEU A 1 -35.62 -8.00 -48.77
C LEU A 1 -36.02 -6.52 -48.81
N TYR A 2 -36.07 -5.87 -49.95
CA TYR A 2 -36.40 -4.42 -50.09
C TYR A 2 -37.80 -4.03 -49.55
N VAL A 3 -38.82 -4.86 -49.66
CA VAL A 3 -40.17 -4.57 -49.18
C VAL A 3 -40.22 -4.52 -47.64
N PHE A 4 -39.44 -5.39 -46.95
CA PHE A 4 -39.33 -5.38 -45.50
C PHE A 4 -38.64 -4.10 -44.97
N THR A 5 -37.61 -3.63 -45.66
CA THR A 5 -36.90 -2.41 -45.26
C THR A 5 -37.80 -1.17 -45.33
N ILE A 6 -38.65 -1.07 -46.38
CA ILE A 6 -39.56 0.07 -46.55
C ILE A 6 -40.65 0.09 -45.47
N ILE A 7 -41.16 -1.07 -45.06
CA ILE A 7 -42.21 -1.17 -44.04
C ILE A 7 -41.65 -0.89 -42.63
N PHE A 8 -40.41 -1.31 -42.34
CA PHE A 8 -39.80 -1.15 -41.00
C PHE A 8 -39.08 0.18 -40.81
N THR A 9 -38.73 0.93 -41.87
CA THR A 9 -38.08 2.23 -41.78
C THR A 9 -38.89 3.26 -40.96
N PRO A 10 -40.21 3.45 -41.18
CA PRO A 10 -41.00 4.40 -40.38
C PRO A 10 -41.15 3.94 -38.92
N LEU A 11 -41.14 2.63 -38.67
CA LEU A 11 -41.20 2.07 -37.30
C LEU A 11 -39.95 2.36 -36.52
N ASN A 12 -38.77 2.27 -37.13
CA ASN A 12 -37.51 2.62 -36.53
C ASN A 12 -37.42 4.11 -36.12
N PHE A 13 -37.97 5.00 -36.96
CA PHE A 13 -38.06 6.44 -36.66
C PHE A 13 -38.91 6.71 -35.40
N ILE A 14 -40.00 5.99 -35.23
CA ILE A 14 -40.87 6.10 -34.05
C ILE A 14 -40.10 5.59 -32.79
N PHE A 15 -39.40 4.47 -32.91
CA PHE A 15 -38.60 3.92 -31.82
C PHE A 15 -37.42 4.83 -31.43
N ASP A 16 -36.73 5.46 -32.37
CA ASP A 16 -35.65 6.39 -32.12
C ASP A 16 -36.16 7.70 -31.46
N GLY A 17 -37.33 8.18 -31.90
CA GLY A 17 -37.99 9.30 -31.25
C GLY A 17 -38.41 8.98 -29.80
N TRP A 18 -38.88 7.78 -29.54
CA TRP A 18 -39.22 7.31 -28.19
C TRP A 18 -37.98 7.15 -27.31
N LYS A 19 -36.89 6.57 -27.83
CA LYS A 19 -35.61 6.49 -27.14
C LYS A 19 -35.07 7.88 -26.77
N TRP A 20 -35.15 8.84 -27.70
CA TRP A 20 -34.74 10.22 -27.43
C TRP A 20 -35.60 10.86 -26.35
N LEU A 21 -36.92 10.68 -26.40
CA LEU A 21 -37.86 11.21 -25.40
C LEU A 21 -37.63 10.58 -24.03
N LEU A 22 -37.45 9.26 -23.94
CA LEU A 22 -37.12 8.54 -22.71
C LEU A 22 -35.78 9.00 -22.13
N ASN A 23 -34.74 9.13 -22.94
CA ASN A 23 -33.46 9.62 -22.52
C ASN A 23 -33.53 11.07 -21.99
N LYS A 24 -34.40 11.90 -22.54
CA LYS A 24 -34.62 13.28 -22.13
C LYS A 24 -35.44 13.37 -20.84
N ILE A 25 -36.47 12.54 -20.67
CA ILE A 25 -37.33 12.53 -19.46
C ILE A 25 -36.60 11.91 -18.28
N PHE A 26 -35.95 10.79 -18.50
CA PHE A 26 -35.27 10.06 -17.41
C PHE A 26 -33.85 10.57 -17.10
N ARG A 27 -33.36 11.58 -17.86
CA ARG A 27 -31.99 12.10 -17.68
C ARG A 27 -31.01 10.97 -17.29
N LEU A 28 -30.94 9.95 -18.11
CA LEU A 28 -29.99 8.85 -17.92
C LEU A 28 -28.59 9.45 -17.99
N ASP A 29 -28.09 9.84 -16.84
CA ASP A 29 -26.77 10.43 -16.66
C ASP A 29 -25.75 9.34 -16.98
N LYS A 30 -25.18 9.38 -18.19
CA LYS A 30 -24.23 8.39 -18.73
C LYS A 30 -22.90 8.34 -17.94
N LYS A 31 -22.83 8.99 -16.76
CA LYS A 31 -21.62 9.13 -15.96
C LYS A 31 -21.59 8.35 -14.63
N LYS A 32 -22.64 7.62 -14.28
CA LYS A 32 -22.53 6.70 -13.14
C LYS A 32 -21.97 5.38 -13.65
N PRO A 33 -20.93 4.83 -13.00
CA PRO A 33 -20.50 3.47 -13.30
C PRO A 33 -21.71 2.56 -13.19
N SER A 34 -21.87 1.65 -14.16
CA SER A 34 -23.00 0.73 -14.21
C SER A 34 -22.95 -0.35 -13.13
N LEU A 35 -21.85 -0.40 -12.38
CA LEU A 35 -21.56 -1.34 -11.31
C LEU A 35 -21.07 -0.56 -10.09
N THR A 36 -21.64 -0.81 -8.93
CA THR A 36 -21.13 -0.28 -7.65
C THR A 36 -20.02 -1.18 -7.12
N GLU A 37 -19.26 -0.68 -6.13
CA GLU A 37 -18.21 -1.47 -5.48
C GLU A 37 -18.79 -2.70 -4.79
N GLU A 38 -19.93 -2.54 -4.11
CA GLU A 38 -20.63 -3.65 -3.45
C GLU A 38 -21.10 -4.70 -4.45
N GLU A 39 -21.67 -4.28 -5.61
CA GLU A 39 -22.07 -5.22 -6.68
C GLU A 39 -20.85 -5.96 -7.25
N PHE A 40 -19.71 -5.29 -7.39
CA PHE A 40 -18.46 -5.92 -7.82
C PHE A 40 -17.95 -6.93 -6.81
N GLN A 41 -17.97 -6.62 -5.51
CA GLN A 41 -17.58 -7.53 -4.44
C GLN A 41 -18.48 -8.79 -4.40
N MET A 42 -19.80 -8.62 -4.57
CA MET A 42 -20.73 -9.74 -4.67
C MET A 42 -20.40 -10.63 -5.87
N MET A 43 -20.15 -10.04 -7.03
CA MET A 43 -19.79 -10.78 -8.25
C MET A 43 -18.50 -11.60 -8.05
N VAL A 44 -17.47 -11.03 -7.41
CA VAL A 44 -16.21 -11.73 -7.11
C VAL A 44 -16.46 -12.91 -6.17
N THR A 45 -17.34 -12.74 -5.18
CA THR A 45 -17.74 -13.81 -4.26
C THR A 45 -18.50 -14.94 -4.97
N ASP A 46 -19.41 -14.60 -5.89
CA ASP A 46 -20.12 -15.59 -6.69
C ASP A 46 -19.18 -16.40 -7.59
N ILE A 47 -18.21 -15.73 -8.24
CA ILE A 47 -17.19 -16.38 -9.08
C ILE A 47 -16.34 -17.36 -8.25
N LYS A 48 -15.99 -16.99 -6.98
CA LYS A 48 -15.32 -17.90 -6.05
C LYS A 48 -16.19 -19.13 -5.75
N ASN A 49 -17.49 -18.92 -5.47
CA ASN A 49 -18.43 -20.01 -5.13
C ASN A 49 -18.62 -20.98 -6.33
N GLU A 50 -18.47 -20.49 -7.55
CA GLU A 50 -18.46 -21.31 -8.76
C GLU A 50 -17.14 -22.09 -8.98
N GLY A 51 -16.12 -21.87 -8.12
CA GLY A 51 -14.84 -22.54 -8.17
C GLY A 51 -13.88 -22.04 -9.25
N VAL A 52 -14.14 -20.85 -9.82
CA VAL A 52 -13.27 -20.20 -10.82
C VAL A 52 -12.09 -19.52 -10.14
N LEU A 53 -12.29 -18.95 -8.94
CA LEU A 53 -11.26 -18.34 -8.10
C LEU A 53 -10.96 -19.23 -6.90
N ASN A 54 -9.68 -19.40 -6.58
CA ASN A 54 -9.27 -19.98 -5.31
C ASN A 54 -9.38 -18.97 -4.16
N GLU A 55 -9.15 -19.42 -2.91
CA GLU A 55 -9.27 -18.58 -1.70
C GLU A 55 -8.32 -17.38 -1.75
N ILE A 56 -7.06 -17.60 -2.10
CA ILE A 56 -6.01 -16.58 -2.15
C ILE A 56 -6.32 -15.52 -3.23
N GLU A 57 -6.74 -15.96 -4.41
CA GLU A 57 -7.12 -15.05 -5.50
C GLU A 57 -8.31 -14.17 -5.12
N HIS A 58 -9.30 -14.75 -4.45
CA HIS A 58 -10.46 -14.01 -3.95
C HIS A 58 -10.02 -12.96 -2.91
N GLU A 59 -9.18 -13.33 -1.96
CA GLU A 59 -8.67 -12.42 -0.91
C GLU A 59 -7.88 -11.25 -1.50
N ILE A 60 -6.96 -11.51 -2.43
CA ILE A 60 -6.19 -10.46 -3.12
C ILE A 60 -7.11 -9.47 -3.83
N ILE A 61 -8.16 -9.95 -4.51
CA ILE A 61 -9.11 -9.07 -5.18
C ILE A 61 -9.87 -8.22 -4.16
N GLN A 62 -10.34 -8.80 -3.06
CA GLN A 62 -11.03 -8.08 -1.99
C GLN A 62 -10.12 -7.03 -1.34
N ASN A 63 -8.88 -7.38 -1.06
CA ASN A 63 -7.89 -6.47 -0.50
C ASN A 63 -7.56 -5.32 -1.47
N THR A 64 -7.46 -5.61 -2.78
CA THR A 64 -7.21 -4.59 -3.81
C THR A 64 -8.32 -3.55 -3.88
N ILE A 65 -9.58 -3.94 -3.67
CA ILE A 65 -10.72 -3.01 -3.65
C ILE A 65 -10.57 -2.03 -2.46
N LYS A 66 -10.27 -2.55 -1.27
CA LYS A 66 -10.11 -1.75 -0.05
C LYS A 66 -8.85 -0.88 -0.05
N TYR A 67 -7.80 -1.31 -0.75
CA TYR A 67 -6.49 -0.68 -0.75
C TYR A 67 -6.51 0.81 -1.09
N ASP A 68 -7.37 1.22 -2.04
CA ASP A 68 -7.41 2.63 -2.48
C ASP A 68 -8.09 3.55 -1.45
N GLU A 69 -8.78 3.00 -0.45
CA GLU A 69 -9.40 3.75 0.63
C GLU A 69 -8.54 3.82 1.89
N MET A 70 -7.59 2.90 2.05
CA MET A 70 -6.75 2.81 3.25
C MET A 70 -5.81 4.00 3.38
N VAL A 71 -5.64 4.48 4.62
CA VAL A 71 -4.72 5.56 4.98
C VAL A 71 -3.51 5.00 5.74
N VAL A 72 -2.41 5.75 5.75
CA VAL A 72 -1.15 5.37 6.40
C VAL A 72 -1.35 5.00 7.86
N GLU A 73 -2.18 5.75 8.61
CA GLU A 73 -2.45 5.51 10.03
C GLU A 73 -2.98 4.09 10.32
N SER A 74 -3.74 3.49 9.39
CA SER A 74 -4.32 2.15 9.59
C SER A 74 -3.32 0.99 9.41
N VAL A 75 -2.13 1.28 8.88
CA VAL A 75 -1.13 0.26 8.48
C VAL A 75 0.23 0.48 9.13
N MET A 76 0.52 1.72 9.57
CA MET A 76 1.83 2.08 10.13
C MET A 76 2.15 1.33 11.43
N THR A 77 3.44 1.20 11.71
CA THR A 77 3.94 0.89 13.05
C THR A 77 3.93 2.16 13.89
N ASP A 78 3.23 2.16 15.02
CA ASP A 78 3.14 3.31 15.93
C ASP A 78 4.50 3.68 16.53
N ALA A 79 4.66 4.98 16.86
CA ALA A 79 5.91 5.53 17.39
C ALA A 79 6.45 4.79 18.63
N GLU A 80 5.57 4.26 19.49
CA GLU A 80 5.92 3.50 20.68
C GLU A 80 6.61 2.17 20.38
N ASN A 81 6.36 1.61 19.20
CA ASN A 81 6.86 0.33 18.74
C ASN A 81 8.06 0.46 17.77
N ILE A 82 8.51 1.70 17.49
CA ILE A 82 9.65 1.93 16.59
C ILE A 82 10.96 1.52 17.27
N THR A 83 11.69 0.61 16.65
CA THR A 83 13.10 0.41 16.96
C THR A 83 13.94 1.44 16.22
N ALA A 84 14.54 2.38 16.94
CA ALA A 84 15.37 3.46 16.40
C ALA A 84 16.60 3.68 17.28
N VAL A 85 17.64 4.29 16.74
CA VAL A 85 18.88 4.63 17.47
C VAL A 85 19.14 6.13 17.47
N CYS A 86 19.83 6.61 18.50
CA CYS A 86 20.32 7.99 18.55
C CYS A 86 21.60 8.13 17.70
N THR A 87 21.88 9.33 17.24
CA THR A 87 23.18 9.65 16.58
C THR A 87 24.39 9.32 17.40
N ASP A 88 24.25 9.32 18.72
CA ASP A 88 25.35 9.11 19.69
C ASP A 88 25.36 7.67 20.23
N THR A 89 24.50 6.78 19.72
CA THR A 89 24.46 5.36 20.11
C THR A 89 25.77 4.66 19.72
N ASP A 90 26.31 3.85 20.63
CA ASP A 90 27.52 3.07 20.38
C ASP A 90 27.33 2.04 19.26
N PHE A 91 28.40 1.79 18.51
CA PHE A 91 28.33 0.86 17.37
C PHE A 91 28.08 -0.58 17.78
N ASP A 92 28.55 -1.00 18.95
CA ASP A 92 28.24 -2.35 19.45
C ASP A 92 26.75 -2.50 19.80
N GLU A 93 26.14 -1.46 20.34
CA GLU A 93 24.69 -1.43 20.60
C GLU A 93 23.89 -1.45 19.28
N ILE A 94 24.28 -0.66 18.27
CA ILE A 94 23.64 -0.68 16.95
C ILE A 94 23.73 -2.08 16.31
N LYS A 95 24.90 -2.71 16.44
CA LYS A 95 25.13 -4.07 15.94
C LYS A 95 24.20 -5.06 16.64
N GLU A 96 24.11 -5.00 17.96
CA GLU A 96 23.22 -5.87 18.75
C GLU A 96 21.75 -5.71 18.34
N ILE A 97 21.29 -4.47 18.09
CA ILE A 97 19.94 -4.20 17.59
C ILE A 97 19.71 -4.88 16.25
N PHE A 98 20.61 -4.75 15.28
CA PHE A 98 20.48 -5.40 13.98
C PHE A 98 20.50 -6.93 14.06
N GLU A 99 21.29 -7.50 14.97
CA GLU A 99 21.36 -8.95 15.17
C GLU A 99 20.10 -9.50 15.82
N LYS A 100 19.51 -8.78 16.78
CA LYS A 100 18.31 -9.21 17.50
C LYS A 100 17.03 -9.06 16.67
N THR A 101 16.93 -7.98 15.87
CA THR A 101 15.68 -7.64 15.16
C THR A 101 15.63 -8.16 13.73
N ASN A 102 16.76 -8.52 13.15
CA ASN A 102 16.89 -8.82 11.72
C ASN A 102 16.43 -7.70 10.77
N PHE A 103 16.18 -6.50 11.27
CA PHE A 103 15.77 -5.39 10.43
C PHE A 103 16.84 -5.02 9.39
N SER A 104 16.41 -4.68 8.19
CA SER A 104 17.30 -4.20 7.13
C SER A 104 17.59 -2.70 7.25
N ARG A 105 16.73 -1.97 7.97
CA ARG A 105 16.78 -0.51 8.12
C ARG A 105 16.25 -0.11 9.47
N ILE A 106 16.89 0.89 10.10
CA ILE A 106 16.42 1.50 11.33
C ILE A 106 16.48 3.03 11.20
N PRO A 107 15.49 3.77 11.75
CA PRO A 107 15.56 5.22 11.85
C PRO A 107 16.68 5.65 12.82
N VAL A 108 17.34 6.76 12.49
CA VAL A 108 18.31 7.42 13.36
C VAL A 108 17.75 8.78 13.73
N TYR A 109 17.66 9.05 15.03
CA TYR A 109 17.18 10.33 15.55
C TYR A 109 18.29 11.12 16.25
N GLY A 110 18.09 12.42 16.34
CA GLY A 110 19.00 13.33 17.07
C GLY A 110 18.71 13.31 18.57
N LYS A 111 18.01 14.35 19.07
CA LYS A 111 17.72 14.46 20.51
C LYS A 111 16.47 13.68 20.93
N THR A 112 15.48 13.59 20.09
CA THR A 112 14.22 12.92 20.35
C THR A 112 13.76 12.19 19.08
N LEU A 113 12.87 11.22 19.21
CA LEU A 113 12.28 10.48 18.09
C LEU A 113 11.55 11.40 17.10
N ASP A 114 11.13 12.59 17.54
CA ASP A 114 10.53 13.58 16.64
C ASP A 114 11.53 14.20 15.66
N ASN A 115 12.82 14.09 15.95
CA ASN A 115 13.88 14.61 15.09
C ASN A 115 14.63 13.46 14.40
N ILE A 116 13.98 12.79 13.45
CA ILE A 116 14.63 11.77 12.62
C ILE A 116 15.59 12.46 11.66
N VAL A 117 16.87 12.13 11.75
CA VAL A 117 17.97 12.71 10.96
C VAL A 117 18.33 11.85 9.76
N GLY A 118 18.00 10.56 9.77
CA GLY A 118 18.30 9.65 8.67
C GLY A 118 17.79 8.25 8.88
N ILE A 119 17.96 7.42 7.85
CA ILE A 119 17.72 5.98 7.91
C ILE A 119 19.05 5.28 7.73
N LEU A 120 19.38 4.40 8.69
CA LEU A 120 20.57 3.57 8.66
C LEU A 120 20.20 2.21 8.02
N TYR A 121 20.92 1.86 6.97
CA TYR A 121 20.82 0.57 6.33
C TYR A 121 21.80 -0.40 6.95
N ARG A 122 21.36 -1.61 7.29
CA ARG A 122 22.22 -2.66 7.87
C ARG A 122 23.47 -2.93 7.03
N ALA A 123 23.33 -3.00 5.71
CA ALA A 123 24.46 -3.23 4.81
C ALA A 123 25.50 -2.10 4.89
N ASP A 124 25.04 -0.83 4.84
CA ASP A 124 25.92 0.35 4.92
C ASP A 124 26.62 0.43 6.30
N PHE A 125 25.90 0.05 7.37
CA PHE A 125 26.48 -0.02 8.71
C PHE A 125 27.61 -1.05 8.80
N TYR A 126 27.39 -2.27 8.35
CA TYR A 126 28.44 -3.30 8.39
C TYR A 126 29.61 -2.98 7.46
N GLU A 127 29.37 -2.39 6.30
CA GLU A 127 30.45 -1.90 5.43
C GLU A 127 31.31 -0.84 6.14
N MET A 128 30.65 0.09 6.86
CA MET A 128 31.34 1.12 7.65
C MET A 128 32.21 0.50 8.76
N VAL A 129 31.67 -0.50 9.49
CA VAL A 129 32.38 -1.21 10.56
C VAL A 129 33.62 -1.96 10.00
N ILE A 130 33.48 -2.68 8.90
CA ILE A 130 34.58 -3.41 8.24
C ILE A 130 35.70 -2.47 7.83
N HIS A 131 35.38 -1.27 7.40
CA HIS A 131 36.39 -0.26 7.01
C HIS A 131 36.87 0.67 8.16
N ASN A 132 36.52 0.35 9.40
CA ASN A 132 36.86 1.14 10.61
C ASN A 132 36.44 2.63 10.47
N ARG A 133 35.33 2.90 9.81
CA ARG A 133 34.76 4.26 9.71
C ARG A 133 33.88 4.52 10.92
N THR A 134 34.03 5.70 11.53
CA THR A 134 33.31 6.06 12.78
C THR A 134 32.22 7.14 12.58
N ASN A 135 32.11 7.70 11.39
CA ASN A 135 31.12 8.76 11.12
C ASN A 135 29.83 8.17 10.63
N LEU A 136 28.89 7.90 11.55
CA LEU A 136 27.57 7.38 11.23
C LEU A 136 26.79 8.27 10.22
N ASN A 137 26.89 9.59 10.37
CA ASN A 137 26.18 10.53 9.50
C ASN A 137 26.57 10.41 8.01
N ALA A 138 27.76 9.89 7.69
CA ALA A 138 28.22 9.74 6.31
C ALA A 138 27.46 8.65 5.53
N VAL A 139 26.81 7.72 6.22
CA VAL A 139 26.09 6.58 5.61
C VAL A 139 24.57 6.69 5.73
N LEU A 140 24.05 7.67 6.47
CA LEU A 140 22.63 7.87 6.63
C LEU A 140 21.98 8.25 5.29
N LYS A 141 20.85 7.63 4.99
CA LYS A 141 20.00 8.01 3.86
C LYS A 141 18.95 9.02 4.30
N VAL A 142 18.59 9.92 3.40
CA VAL A 142 17.54 10.92 3.64
C VAL A 142 16.20 10.22 3.88
N PRO A 143 15.51 10.51 4.99
CA PRO A 143 14.21 9.91 5.27
C PRO A 143 13.14 10.45 4.30
N LEU A 144 12.20 9.59 3.92
CA LEU A 144 10.94 10.01 3.31
C LEU A 144 9.95 10.28 4.44
N PHE A 145 9.25 11.41 4.39
CA PHE A 145 8.19 11.74 5.33
C PHE A 145 6.83 11.65 4.65
N THR A 146 5.83 11.26 5.43
CA THR A 146 4.41 11.19 5.04
C THR A 146 3.54 11.59 6.21
N GLU A 147 2.25 11.84 5.97
CA GLU A 147 1.25 12.18 6.98
C GLU A 147 0.33 10.99 7.22
N LYS A 148 -0.29 10.92 8.40
CA LYS A 148 -1.17 9.80 8.80
C LYS A 148 -2.36 9.61 7.86
N GLU A 149 -2.92 10.73 7.39
CA GLU A 149 -4.11 10.77 6.54
C GLU A 149 -3.80 10.52 5.06
N GLU A 150 -2.53 10.40 4.68
CA GLU A 150 -2.18 10.10 3.29
C GLU A 150 -2.63 8.69 2.91
N LYS A 151 -3.22 8.52 1.73
CA LYS A 151 -3.60 7.21 1.21
C LYS A 151 -2.36 6.35 0.94
N ILE A 152 -2.39 5.07 1.39
CA ILE A 152 -1.26 4.14 1.18
C ILE A 152 -0.95 3.94 -0.31
N SER A 153 -1.96 3.95 -1.19
CA SER A 153 -1.80 3.85 -2.64
C SER A 153 -0.96 5.00 -3.23
N LYS A 154 -1.09 6.20 -2.67
CA LYS A 154 -0.31 7.37 -3.07
C LYS A 154 1.11 7.33 -2.52
N LEU A 155 1.25 6.94 -1.24
CA LEU A 155 2.56 6.77 -0.61
C LEU A 155 3.38 5.68 -1.31
N PHE A 156 2.78 4.53 -1.63
CA PHE A 156 3.43 3.45 -2.35
C PHE A 156 4.05 3.91 -3.68
N LYS A 157 3.30 4.68 -4.47
CA LYS A 157 3.81 5.27 -5.73
C LYS A 157 5.00 6.20 -5.49
N LYS A 158 4.98 7.00 -4.41
CA LYS A 158 6.12 7.86 -4.03
C LYS A 158 7.34 7.02 -3.67
N MET A 159 7.16 6.01 -2.81
CA MET A 159 8.23 5.11 -2.36
C MET A 159 8.85 4.36 -3.54
N GLN A 160 8.02 3.80 -4.43
CA GLN A 160 8.47 3.10 -5.64
C GLN A 160 9.28 4.02 -6.57
N LYS A 161 8.77 5.23 -6.85
CA LYS A 161 9.45 6.20 -7.71
C LYS A 161 10.80 6.65 -7.14
N SER A 162 10.87 6.82 -5.82
CA SER A 162 12.08 7.27 -5.11
C SER A 162 13.01 6.11 -4.74
N LYS A 163 12.60 4.86 -4.94
CA LYS A 163 13.31 3.63 -4.50
C LYS A 163 13.60 3.63 -3.00
N ILE A 164 12.66 4.14 -2.22
CA ILE A 164 12.71 4.21 -0.76
C ILE A 164 11.72 3.19 -0.21
N HIS A 165 12.16 2.36 0.74
CA HIS A 165 11.37 1.26 1.30
C HIS A 165 10.82 1.55 2.70
N MET A 166 11.14 2.70 3.29
CA MET A 166 10.66 3.09 4.62
C MET A 166 10.33 4.57 4.61
N ALA A 167 9.18 4.94 5.14
CA ALA A 167 8.78 6.33 5.35
C ALA A 167 8.49 6.58 6.83
N ILE A 168 8.83 7.76 7.30
CA ILE A 168 8.52 8.24 8.66
C ILE A 168 7.18 8.96 8.59
N VAL A 169 6.26 8.53 9.44
CA VAL A 169 4.91 9.10 9.53
C VAL A 169 4.93 10.24 10.53
N LYS A 170 4.44 11.40 10.09
CA LYS A 170 4.33 12.60 10.92
C LYS A 170 2.87 12.90 11.25
N ASP A 171 2.67 13.41 12.47
CA ASP A 171 1.50 14.11 12.90
C ASP A 171 1.95 15.50 13.34
N SER A 172 1.74 16.48 12.46
CA SER A 172 2.26 17.84 12.66
C SER A 172 3.80 17.83 12.82
N GLN A 173 4.32 18.09 14.02
CA GLN A 173 5.76 18.11 14.32
C GLN A 173 6.26 16.83 14.96
N LYS A 174 5.36 15.92 15.36
CA LYS A 174 5.71 14.69 16.07
C LYS A 174 5.86 13.52 15.10
N THR A 175 6.70 12.59 15.43
CA THR A 175 6.76 11.29 14.77
C THR A 175 5.63 10.43 15.32
N ALA A 176 4.65 10.12 14.45
CA ALA A 176 3.52 9.27 14.79
C ALA A 176 3.84 7.79 14.62
N GLY A 177 4.74 7.47 13.68
CA GLY A 177 5.06 6.09 13.35
C GLY A 177 6.07 5.98 12.22
N LEU A 178 6.20 4.78 11.70
CA LEU A 178 6.85 4.49 10.43
C LEU A 178 6.01 3.51 9.61
N ILE A 179 6.23 3.47 8.31
CA ILE A 179 5.61 2.51 7.42
C ILE A 179 6.65 2.05 6.40
N THR A 180 6.64 0.76 6.10
CA THR A 180 7.52 0.17 5.08
C THR A 180 6.77 -0.17 3.80
N MET A 181 7.49 -0.41 2.73
CA MET A 181 6.88 -0.89 1.47
C MET A 181 6.31 -2.29 1.65
N GLU A 182 6.95 -3.08 2.48
CA GLU A 182 6.56 -4.43 2.88
C GLU A 182 5.18 -4.41 3.56
N ASP A 183 4.95 -3.50 4.53
CA ASP A 183 3.65 -3.35 5.21
C ASP A 183 2.52 -3.00 4.21
N ILE A 184 2.81 -2.15 3.23
CA ILE A 184 1.83 -1.77 2.20
C ILE A 184 1.50 -2.95 1.27
N ILE A 185 2.50 -3.75 0.89
CA ILE A 185 2.30 -4.92 0.03
C ILE A 185 1.50 -5.98 0.77
N GLU A 186 1.75 -6.17 2.06
CA GLU A 186 1.00 -7.11 2.91
C GLU A 186 -0.50 -6.81 2.91
N GLN A 187 -0.90 -5.53 2.87
CA GLN A 187 -2.31 -5.17 2.75
C GLN A 187 -2.95 -5.62 1.43
N LEU A 188 -2.18 -5.83 0.38
CA LEU A 188 -2.67 -6.32 -0.91
C LEU A 188 -2.72 -7.86 -0.96
N VAL A 189 -1.64 -8.50 -0.48
CA VAL A 189 -1.44 -9.94 -0.63
C VAL A 189 -2.09 -10.72 0.52
N GLY A 190 -2.33 -10.07 1.67
CA GLY A 190 -2.66 -10.73 2.93
C GLY A 190 -1.41 -11.22 3.66
N GLU A 191 -1.58 -11.74 4.85
CA GLU A 191 -0.48 -12.40 5.56
C GLU A 191 0.00 -13.59 4.70
N ILE A 192 1.25 -13.52 4.25
CA ILE A 192 1.92 -14.67 3.63
C ILE A 192 2.20 -15.64 4.78
N ASP A 193 1.28 -16.58 4.96
CA ASP A 193 1.44 -17.67 5.94
C ASP A 193 2.61 -18.54 5.48
N ASP A 194 3.82 -18.18 5.93
CA ASP A 194 5.03 -18.98 5.77
C ASP A 194 4.90 -20.27 6.62
N ARG A 195 3.95 -21.15 6.23
CA ARG A 195 3.80 -22.49 6.82
C ARG A 195 4.98 -23.43 6.50
N TYR A 196 6.15 -22.84 6.37
CA TYR A 196 7.41 -23.56 6.23
C TYR A 196 8.34 -23.23 7.41
N ASP A 197 7.80 -23.21 8.63
CA ASP A 197 8.62 -23.48 9.79
C ASP A 197 8.75 -25.03 9.87
N PRO A 198 9.94 -25.59 9.63
CA PRO A 198 10.16 -26.99 9.89
C PRO A 198 9.96 -27.19 11.40
N GLU A 199 9.03 -28.08 11.77
CA GLU A 199 8.87 -28.48 13.17
C GLU A 199 10.27 -28.72 13.78
N PRO A 200 10.53 -28.21 15.01
CA PRO A 200 11.79 -28.47 15.67
C PRO A 200 11.93 -29.98 15.79
N ALA A 201 12.99 -30.52 15.19
CA ALA A 201 13.33 -31.94 15.30
C ALA A 201 13.43 -32.31 16.79
N VAL A 202 12.55 -33.21 17.22
CA VAL A 202 12.53 -33.81 18.56
C VAL A 202 13.75 -34.68 18.75
#